data_bf182da4434ce42701b04caa1ca2df01
#
_entry.id   bf182da4434ce42701b04caa1ca2df01
#
_cell.length_a   1.000
_cell.length_b   1.000
_cell.length_c   1.000
_cell.angle_alpha   90.00
_cell.angle_beta   90.00
_cell.angle_gamma   90.00
#
_symmetry.space_group_name_H-M   'P 1'
#
loop_
_entity.id
_entity.type
_entity.pdbx_description
1 polymer ?
#
loop_
_entity_poly.entity_id
_entity_poly.type
_entity_poly.pdbx_seq_one_letter_code
_entity_poly.pdbx_strand_id
1 'polypeptide(L)'
;LMGGFAAAATLPCQPNSKLYDAKLALKYSYSMENFYRQLESASVEDMDHDGRLDLYVPSLGYAVPVSGTMLVCASSYQRVQAATKIVQDLNALGFDLTLKSVDYEEYLTLLRAGNFDLYYGEVRLSPNFDLSPFFQSGGSLTYGSLADSTMQSLCNRMLVNSGNSYNLYQRLCDRGYLTPVMFKNYAVYTTRGS
;
A
#
# COMPACT_ATOMS: atom_id res chain seq x y z
N LEU A 1 1.11 -4.69 -17.54
CA LEU A 1 0.05 -5.59 -17.04
C LEU A 1 -1.37 -5.15 -17.46
N MET A 2 -1.67 -3.87 -17.52
CA MET A 2 -3.04 -3.36 -17.70
C MET A 2 -3.33 -2.74 -19.08
N GLY A 3 -2.38 -2.78 -20.03
CA GLY A 3 -2.60 -2.38 -21.42
C GLY A 3 -3.23 -1.00 -21.64
N GLY A 4 -2.94 -0.02 -20.78
CA GLY A 4 -3.56 1.32 -20.82
C GLY A 4 -4.89 1.46 -20.08
N PHE A 5 -5.44 0.37 -19.50
CA PHE A 5 -6.68 0.39 -18.74
C PHE A 5 -6.52 0.73 -17.24
N ALA A 6 -5.38 1.31 -16.86
CA ALA A 6 -5.13 1.78 -15.51
C ALA A 6 -4.21 3.00 -15.51
N ALA A 7 -4.38 3.86 -14.51
CA ALA A 7 -3.49 4.97 -14.21
C ALA A 7 -2.65 4.62 -12.98
N ALA A 8 -1.34 4.83 -13.03
CA ALA A 8 -0.48 4.70 -11.86
C ALA A 8 -0.90 5.70 -10.78
N ALA A 9 -0.78 5.31 -9.53
CA ALA A 9 -1.20 6.11 -8.39
C ALA A 9 -0.07 6.25 -7.36
N THR A 10 0.14 7.46 -6.87
CA THR A 10 0.99 7.76 -5.71
C THR A 10 0.13 8.09 -4.49
N LEU A 11 -1.02 8.71 -4.72
CA LEU A 11 -1.99 9.08 -3.68
C LEU A 11 -3.26 8.24 -3.83
N PRO A 12 -4.05 8.04 -2.75
CA PRO A 12 -5.25 7.20 -2.77
C PRO A 12 -6.47 7.91 -3.41
N CYS A 13 -6.23 8.70 -4.42
CA CYS A 13 -7.26 9.34 -5.27
C CYS A 13 -6.76 9.41 -6.72
N GLN A 14 -7.71 9.46 -7.64
CA GLN A 14 -7.35 9.54 -9.06
C GLN A 14 -6.59 10.85 -9.38
N PRO A 15 -5.60 10.81 -10.29
CA PRO A 15 -4.80 11.99 -10.65
C PRO A 15 -5.62 13.17 -11.22
N ASN A 16 -6.80 12.92 -11.77
CA ASN A 16 -7.72 13.95 -12.25
C ASN A 16 -8.74 14.42 -11.20
N SER A 17 -8.66 13.89 -9.97
CA SER A 17 -9.52 14.32 -8.87
C SER A 17 -9.11 15.69 -8.34
N LYS A 18 -10.09 16.48 -7.86
CA LYS A 18 -9.84 17.73 -7.12
C LYS A 18 -9.11 17.52 -5.79
N LEU A 19 -9.10 16.28 -5.28
CA LEU A 19 -8.39 15.90 -4.06
C LEU A 19 -6.91 15.59 -4.31
N TYR A 20 -6.49 15.49 -5.58
CA TYR A 20 -5.12 15.13 -5.93
C TYR A 20 -4.20 16.33 -5.82
N ASP A 21 -3.21 16.23 -4.93
CA ASP A 21 -2.13 17.21 -4.81
C ASP A 21 -0.90 16.73 -5.59
N ALA A 22 -0.64 17.36 -6.72
CA ALA A 22 0.47 16.98 -7.60
C ALA A 22 1.84 17.20 -6.95
N LYS A 23 1.99 18.20 -6.06
CA LYS A 23 3.26 18.45 -5.35
C LYS A 23 3.52 17.36 -4.33
N LEU A 24 2.48 16.97 -3.59
CA LEU A 24 2.56 15.87 -2.65
C LEU A 24 2.86 14.54 -3.38
N ALA A 25 2.18 14.28 -4.49
CA ALA A 25 2.43 13.09 -5.30
C ALA A 25 3.88 13.04 -5.84
N LEU A 26 4.42 14.19 -6.24
CA LEU A 26 5.82 14.30 -6.69
C LEU A 26 6.80 14.02 -5.54
N LYS A 27 6.53 14.53 -4.33
CA LYS A 27 7.35 14.30 -3.13
C LYS A 27 7.51 12.79 -2.83
N TYR A 28 6.44 12.01 -3.01
CA TYR A 28 6.42 10.57 -2.74
C TYR A 28 6.49 9.72 -4.02
N SER A 29 6.87 10.32 -5.14
CA SER A 29 7.09 9.58 -6.38
C SER A 29 8.30 8.63 -6.25
N TYR A 30 8.36 7.65 -7.15
CA TYR A 30 9.45 6.69 -7.20
C TYR A 30 10.82 7.41 -7.27
N SER A 31 11.71 7.07 -6.34
CA SER A 31 13.08 7.56 -6.28
C SER A 31 13.95 6.56 -5.51
N MET A 32 14.92 5.97 -6.20
CA MET A 32 15.89 5.07 -5.56
C MET A 32 16.74 5.80 -4.52
N GLU A 33 17.10 7.06 -4.77
CA GLU A 33 17.84 7.87 -3.82
C GLU A 33 17.05 8.06 -2.50
N ASN A 34 15.76 8.40 -2.60
CA ASN A 34 14.91 8.53 -1.43
C ASN A 34 14.73 7.18 -0.73
N PHE A 35 14.62 6.09 -1.47
CA PHE A 35 14.50 4.74 -0.92
C PHE A 35 15.73 4.38 -0.06
N TYR A 36 16.93 4.51 -0.59
CA TYR A 36 18.16 4.22 0.16
C TYR A 36 18.33 5.14 1.38
N ARG A 37 17.99 6.42 1.26
CA ARG A 37 17.99 7.35 2.39
C ARG A 37 17.01 6.92 3.50
N GLN A 38 15.86 6.37 3.14
CA GLN A 38 14.91 5.83 4.14
C GLN A 38 15.45 4.56 4.82
N LEU A 39 16.08 3.66 4.09
CA LEU A 39 16.73 2.49 4.67
C LEU A 39 17.82 2.92 5.68
N GLU A 40 18.70 3.84 5.27
CA GLU A 40 19.74 4.39 6.14
C GLU A 40 19.14 5.03 7.41
N SER A 41 18.10 5.87 7.25
CA SER A 41 17.43 6.51 8.40
C SER A 41 16.73 5.53 9.34
N ALA A 42 16.37 4.35 8.84
CA ALA A 42 15.78 3.25 9.61
C ALA A 42 16.84 2.29 10.17
N SER A 43 18.13 2.53 9.92
CA SER A 43 19.23 1.62 10.27
C SER A 43 19.02 0.22 9.69
N VAL A 44 18.59 0.18 8.43
CA VAL A 44 18.42 -1.05 7.64
C VAL A 44 19.53 -1.12 6.61
N GLU A 45 20.41 -2.09 6.76
CA GLU A 45 21.57 -2.31 5.87
C GLU A 45 21.96 -3.79 5.87
N ASP A 46 22.75 -4.22 4.91
CA ASP A 46 23.33 -5.56 4.86
C ASP A 46 24.53 -5.62 5.82
N MET A 47 24.28 -6.00 7.09
CA MET A 47 25.27 -5.89 8.19
C MET A 47 26.30 -7.02 8.17
N ASP A 48 25.94 -8.20 7.66
CA ASP A 48 26.82 -9.38 7.63
C ASP A 48 27.34 -9.67 6.20
N HIS A 49 26.96 -8.84 5.22
CA HIS A 49 27.38 -8.92 3.82
C HIS A 49 26.95 -10.21 3.10
N ASP A 50 25.78 -10.74 3.47
CA ASP A 50 25.19 -11.91 2.82
C ASP A 50 24.30 -11.54 1.61
N GLY A 51 24.11 -10.24 1.33
CA GLY A 51 23.29 -9.70 0.26
C GLY A 51 21.84 -9.44 0.68
N ARG A 52 21.52 -9.60 1.96
CA ARG A 52 20.20 -9.31 2.53
C ARG A 52 20.25 -8.08 3.42
N LEU A 53 19.10 -7.41 3.52
CA LEU A 53 18.94 -6.29 4.42
C LEU A 53 18.63 -6.79 5.83
N ASP A 54 19.33 -6.22 6.81
CA ASP A 54 19.13 -6.46 8.23
C ASP A 54 18.59 -5.23 8.93
N LEU A 55 17.84 -5.45 10.00
CA LEU A 55 17.40 -4.44 10.94
C LEU A 55 18.03 -4.73 12.31
N TYR A 56 18.80 -3.79 12.83
CA TYR A 56 19.27 -3.89 14.20
C TYR A 56 18.12 -3.69 15.19
N VAL A 57 17.88 -4.68 16.04
CA VAL A 57 16.82 -4.66 17.06
C VAL A 57 17.44 -4.45 18.44
N PRO A 58 17.37 -3.22 19.00
CA PRO A 58 18.04 -2.90 20.28
C PRO A 58 17.60 -3.78 21.45
N SER A 59 16.35 -4.21 21.48
CA SER A 59 15.82 -5.09 22.53
C SER A 59 16.38 -6.51 22.48
N LEU A 60 16.87 -6.96 21.33
CA LEU A 60 17.50 -8.26 21.14
C LEU A 60 19.02 -8.18 21.22
N GLY A 61 19.60 -6.99 20.95
CA GLY A 61 21.04 -6.77 20.92
C GLY A 61 21.74 -7.30 19.67
N TYR A 62 20.99 -7.68 18.63
CA TYR A 62 21.51 -8.17 17.35
C TYR A 62 20.63 -7.76 16.17
N ALA A 63 21.17 -7.88 14.96
CA ALA A 63 20.47 -7.63 13.72
C ALA A 63 19.65 -8.86 13.30
N VAL A 64 18.50 -8.63 12.67
CA VAL A 64 17.64 -9.67 12.12
C VAL A 64 17.36 -9.35 10.65
N PRO A 65 17.29 -10.36 9.75
CA PRO A 65 16.94 -10.14 8.36
C PRO A 65 15.58 -9.47 8.20
N VAL A 66 15.47 -8.52 7.27
CA VAL A 66 14.20 -7.88 6.92
C VAL A 66 13.40 -8.83 6.03
N SER A 67 12.70 -9.74 6.68
CA SER A 67 11.91 -10.80 6.05
C SER A 67 10.42 -10.63 6.29
N GLY A 68 9.60 -11.22 5.44
CA GLY A 68 8.15 -11.18 5.61
C GLY A 68 7.37 -11.93 4.54
N THR A 69 6.05 -11.96 4.73
CA THR A 69 5.12 -12.60 3.80
C THR A 69 4.21 -11.56 3.17
N MET A 70 4.18 -11.52 1.84
CA MET A 70 3.16 -10.79 1.08
C MET A 70 2.02 -11.71 0.71
N LEU A 71 0.82 -11.41 1.21
CA LEU A 71 -0.40 -12.16 0.94
C LEU A 71 -1.11 -11.64 -0.31
N VAL A 72 -1.55 -12.52 -1.20
CA VAL A 72 -2.36 -12.17 -2.38
C VAL A 72 -3.46 -13.20 -2.63
N CYS A 73 -4.64 -12.73 -3.06
CA CYS A 73 -5.72 -13.62 -3.49
C CYS A 73 -5.46 -14.16 -4.90
N ALA A 74 -5.46 -15.49 -5.06
CA ALA A 74 -5.20 -16.19 -6.32
C ALA A 74 -6.31 -16.02 -7.38
N SER A 75 -7.48 -15.48 -7.02
CA SER A 75 -8.64 -15.36 -7.93
C SER A 75 -8.43 -14.43 -9.14
N SER A 76 -7.33 -13.66 -9.17
CA SER A 76 -6.99 -12.75 -10.28
C SER A 76 -5.54 -12.91 -10.68
N TYR A 77 -5.32 -13.40 -11.89
CA TYR A 77 -3.98 -13.53 -12.48
C TYR A 77 -3.21 -12.20 -12.46
N GLN A 78 -3.84 -11.08 -12.80
CA GLN A 78 -3.19 -9.78 -12.82
C GLN A 78 -2.72 -9.33 -11.43
N ARG A 79 -3.48 -9.64 -10.38
CA ARG A 79 -3.08 -9.34 -8.98
C ARG A 79 -1.89 -10.18 -8.55
N VAL A 80 -1.93 -11.46 -8.85
CA VAL A 80 -0.80 -12.37 -8.55
C VAL A 80 0.46 -11.92 -9.28
N GLN A 81 0.36 -11.60 -10.58
CA GLN A 81 1.49 -11.09 -11.36
C GLN A 81 2.07 -9.79 -10.78
N ALA A 82 1.22 -8.85 -10.38
CA ALA A 82 1.67 -7.59 -9.78
C ALA A 82 2.36 -7.83 -8.43
N ALA A 83 1.79 -8.65 -7.56
CA ALA A 83 2.39 -9.00 -6.27
C ALA A 83 3.71 -9.76 -6.45
N THR A 84 3.76 -10.70 -7.40
CA THR A 84 5.01 -11.41 -7.76
C THR A 84 6.11 -10.43 -8.16
N LYS A 85 5.78 -9.47 -9.04
CA LYS A 85 6.75 -8.48 -9.49
C LYS A 85 7.25 -7.59 -8.34
N ILE A 86 6.36 -7.17 -7.44
CA ILE A 86 6.73 -6.37 -6.26
C ILE A 86 7.69 -7.16 -5.36
N VAL A 87 7.37 -8.43 -5.05
CA VAL A 87 8.23 -9.28 -4.22
C VAL A 87 9.59 -9.49 -4.88
N GLN A 88 9.62 -9.77 -6.19
CA GLN A 88 10.87 -9.95 -6.94
C GLN A 88 11.74 -8.69 -6.91
N ASP A 89 11.13 -7.51 -7.10
CA ASP A 89 11.87 -6.24 -7.11
C ASP A 89 12.40 -5.89 -5.72
N LEU A 90 11.63 -6.12 -4.66
CA LEU A 90 12.08 -5.90 -3.29
C LEU A 90 13.18 -6.89 -2.89
N ASN A 91 13.05 -8.18 -3.27
CA ASN A 91 14.09 -9.18 -2.99
C ASN A 91 15.39 -8.88 -3.76
N ALA A 92 15.30 -8.31 -4.96
CA ALA A 92 16.47 -7.84 -5.70
C ALA A 92 17.18 -6.65 -5.02
N LEU A 93 16.51 -5.97 -4.08
CA LEU A 93 17.06 -4.89 -3.25
C LEU A 93 17.52 -5.37 -1.86
N GLY A 94 17.52 -6.68 -1.62
CA GLY A 94 18.01 -7.30 -0.39
C GLY A 94 16.95 -7.65 0.66
N PHE A 95 15.64 -7.44 0.39
CA PHE A 95 14.59 -7.97 1.25
C PHE A 95 14.49 -9.50 1.12
N ASP A 96 13.93 -10.17 2.13
CA ASP A 96 13.61 -11.61 2.10
C ASP A 96 12.10 -11.82 2.20
N LEU A 97 11.39 -11.48 1.13
CA LEU A 97 9.93 -11.58 1.08
C LEU A 97 9.48 -12.86 0.38
N THR A 98 8.49 -13.52 0.98
CA THR A 98 7.79 -14.67 0.40
C THR A 98 6.40 -14.27 -0.07
N LEU A 99 6.02 -14.65 -1.29
CA LEU A 99 4.67 -14.47 -1.80
C LEU A 99 3.79 -15.65 -1.38
N LYS A 100 2.72 -15.39 -0.62
CA LYS A 100 1.68 -16.36 -0.29
C LYS A 100 0.44 -16.08 -1.12
N SER A 101 0.17 -16.92 -2.13
CA SER A 101 -1.00 -16.84 -3.01
C SER A 101 -2.01 -17.91 -2.59
N VAL A 102 -3.20 -17.49 -2.18
CA VAL A 102 -4.24 -18.38 -1.62
C VAL A 102 -5.60 -18.09 -2.25
N ASP A 103 -6.57 -18.97 -2.06
CA ASP A 103 -7.95 -18.74 -2.48
C ASP A 103 -8.62 -17.60 -1.68
N TYR A 104 -9.82 -17.20 -2.10
CA TYR A 104 -10.48 -16.04 -1.52
C TYR A 104 -10.87 -16.21 -0.05
N GLU A 105 -11.30 -17.40 0.35
CA GLU A 105 -11.75 -17.68 1.72
C GLU A 105 -10.56 -17.71 2.69
N GLU A 106 -9.49 -18.38 2.28
CA GLU A 106 -8.23 -18.38 3.05
C GLU A 106 -7.64 -16.97 3.11
N TYR A 107 -7.67 -16.21 2.01
CA TYR A 107 -7.20 -14.83 1.96
C TYR A 107 -7.92 -13.96 2.99
N LEU A 108 -9.25 -14.00 3.04
CA LEU A 108 -10.02 -13.24 4.03
C LEU A 108 -9.76 -13.70 5.47
N THR A 109 -9.60 -15.00 5.68
CA THR A 109 -9.29 -15.56 6.99
C THR A 109 -7.97 -15.06 7.52
N LEU A 110 -6.92 -15.09 6.69
CA LEU A 110 -5.59 -14.60 7.03
C LEU A 110 -5.57 -13.08 7.26
N LEU A 111 -6.28 -12.30 6.43
CA LEU A 111 -6.41 -10.86 6.63
C LEU A 111 -7.07 -10.52 7.97
N ARG A 112 -8.17 -11.19 8.31
CA ARG A 112 -8.88 -10.97 9.58
C ARG A 112 -8.07 -11.39 10.79
N ALA A 113 -7.26 -12.44 10.65
CA ALA A 113 -6.36 -12.89 11.70
C ALA A 113 -5.09 -12.04 11.84
N GLY A 114 -4.80 -11.15 10.87
CA GLY A 114 -3.55 -10.37 10.84
C GLY A 114 -2.31 -11.21 10.49
N ASN A 115 -2.49 -12.36 9.86
CA ASN A 115 -1.40 -13.28 9.51
C ASN A 115 -0.77 -12.91 8.16
N PHE A 116 -0.14 -11.76 8.11
CA PHE A 116 0.62 -11.23 6.97
C PHE A 116 1.52 -10.08 7.45
N ASP A 117 2.59 -9.83 6.71
CA ASP A 117 3.41 -8.61 6.88
C ASP A 117 2.97 -7.55 5.86
N LEU A 118 2.72 -7.98 4.62
CA LEU A 118 2.17 -7.18 3.54
C LEU A 118 0.99 -7.91 2.90
N TYR A 119 0.03 -7.19 2.35
CA TYR A 119 -0.95 -7.80 1.47
C TYR A 119 -1.20 -6.94 0.22
N TYR A 120 -1.42 -7.62 -0.90
CA TYR A 120 -1.83 -6.98 -2.14
C TYR A 120 -3.33 -7.17 -2.34
N GLY A 121 -4.06 -6.06 -2.32
CA GLY A 121 -5.51 -6.05 -2.42
C GLY A 121 -6.05 -5.10 -3.49
N GLU A 122 -7.33 -5.22 -3.73
CA GLU A 122 -8.09 -4.32 -4.57
C GLU A 122 -9.36 -3.90 -3.82
N VAL A 123 -9.64 -2.61 -3.79
CA VAL A 123 -10.82 -2.06 -3.15
C VAL A 123 -11.50 -1.05 -4.06
N ARG A 124 -12.83 -1.04 -4.04
CA ARG A 124 -13.62 0.01 -4.66
C ARG A 124 -13.83 1.12 -3.64
N LEU A 125 -13.15 2.23 -3.82
CA LEU A 125 -13.36 3.42 -3.00
C LEU A 125 -14.69 4.09 -3.38
N SER A 126 -15.30 4.77 -2.41
CA SER A 126 -16.42 5.68 -2.65
C SER A 126 -15.99 6.86 -3.53
N PRO A 127 -16.93 7.56 -4.19
CA PRO A 127 -16.60 8.69 -5.08
C PRO A 127 -15.85 9.85 -4.40
N ASN A 128 -15.97 9.98 -3.09
CA ASN A 128 -15.24 10.96 -2.28
C ASN A 128 -13.90 10.44 -1.73
N PHE A 129 -13.46 9.25 -2.16
CA PHE A 129 -12.22 8.59 -1.75
C PHE A 129 -12.09 8.45 -0.21
N ASP A 130 -13.19 8.11 0.46
CA ASP A 130 -13.21 7.86 1.91
C ASP A 130 -12.35 6.65 2.29
N LEU A 131 -11.36 6.88 3.15
CA LEU A 131 -10.46 5.86 3.68
C LEU A 131 -10.82 5.40 5.11
N SER A 132 -11.91 5.92 5.69
CA SER A 132 -12.34 5.55 7.05
C SER A 132 -12.44 4.04 7.28
N PRO A 133 -12.92 3.21 6.31
CA PRO A 133 -13.02 1.78 6.50
C PRO A 133 -11.69 1.07 6.80
N PHE A 134 -10.55 1.66 6.46
CA PHE A 134 -9.23 1.10 6.76
C PHE A 134 -8.74 1.40 8.17
N PHE A 135 -9.16 2.52 8.78
CA PHE A 135 -8.58 3.03 10.02
C PHE A 135 -9.53 3.02 11.21
N GLN A 136 -10.82 2.90 10.95
CA GLN A 136 -11.84 2.83 12.00
C GLN A 136 -11.74 1.49 12.73
N SER A 137 -11.77 1.52 14.07
CA SER A 137 -11.86 0.30 14.88
C SER A 137 -13.08 -0.54 14.47
N GLY A 138 -12.85 -1.79 14.09
CA GLY A 138 -13.89 -2.67 13.55
C GLY A 138 -14.37 -2.31 12.13
N GLY A 139 -13.62 -1.48 11.40
CA GLY A 139 -13.90 -1.15 10.01
C GLY A 139 -13.77 -2.38 9.09
N SER A 140 -14.50 -2.38 7.98
CA SER A 140 -14.58 -3.53 7.07
C SER A 140 -13.25 -3.87 6.36
N LEU A 141 -12.32 -2.91 6.33
CA LEU A 141 -11.00 -3.03 5.71
C LEU A 141 -9.87 -2.82 6.73
N THR A 142 -10.17 -2.79 8.02
CA THR A 142 -9.19 -2.65 9.09
C THR A 142 -8.62 -4.02 9.42
N TYR A 143 -7.52 -4.37 8.73
CA TYR A 143 -6.82 -5.65 8.92
C TYR A 143 -5.52 -5.45 9.70
N GLY A 144 -5.12 -6.45 10.49
CA GLY A 144 -3.93 -6.37 11.32
C GLY A 144 -3.99 -5.19 12.31
N SER A 145 -2.95 -4.35 12.31
CA SER A 145 -2.79 -3.19 13.21
C SER A 145 -3.16 -1.85 12.56
N LEU A 146 -3.98 -1.82 11.51
CA LEU A 146 -4.31 -0.59 10.78
C LEU A 146 -5.23 0.38 11.55
N ALA A 147 -5.90 -0.03 12.62
CA ALA A 147 -6.73 0.87 13.43
C ALA A 147 -5.88 2.02 13.98
N ASP A 148 -6.16 3.26 13.55
CA ASP A 148 -5.45 4.48 13.95
C ASP A 148 -6.45 5.63 14.13
N SER A 149 -6.64 6.07 15.38
CA SER A 149 -7.57 7.14 15.72
C SER A 149 -7.19 8.49 15.10
N THR A 150 -5.90 8.75 14.88
CA THR A 150 -5.42 9.96 14.21
C THR A 150 -5.77 9.93 12.73
N MET A 151 -5.54 8.78 12.07
CA MET A 151 -5.95 8.59 10.67
C MET A 151 -7.47 8.69 10.53
N GLN A 152 -8.23 8.08 11.44
CA GLN A 152 -9.69 8.20 11.46
C GLN A 152 -10.15 9.66 11.59
N SER A 153 -9.51 10.44 12.47
CA SER A 153 -9.81 11.87 12.63
C SER A 153 -9.51 12.66 11.36
N LEU A 154 -8.41 12.34 10.66
CA LEU A 154 -8.07 12.98 9.37
C LEU A 154 -9.07 12.61 8.28
N CYS A 155 -9.52 11.36 8.21
CA CYS A 155 -10.59 10.93 7.31
C CYS A 155 -11.86 11.74 7.55
N ASN A 156 -12.30 11.84 8.79
CA ASN A 156 -13.50 12.60 9.17
C ASN A 156 -13.38 14.08 8.77
N ARG A 157 -12.22 14.70 8.98
CA ARG A 157 -11.97 16.11 8.56
C ARG A 157 -12.03 16.27 7.05
N MET A 158 -11.49 15.30 6.29
CA MET A 158 -11.54 15.33 4.82
C MET A 158 -12.99 15.21 4.33
N LEU A 159 -13.82 14.38 4.97
CA LEU A 159 -15.23 14.23 4.60
C LEU A 159 -16.05 15.51 4.83
N VAL A 160 -15.70 16.28 5.87
CA VAL A 160 -16.34 17.58 6.13
C VAL A 160 -15.82 18.67 5.21
N ASN A 161 -14.50 18.68 4.93
CA ASN A 161 -13.86 19.65 4.07
C ASN A 161 -12.72 18.99 3.27
N SER A 162 -12.91 18.87 1.99
CA SER A 162 -11.94 18.26 1.06
C SER A 162 -10.57 18.97 1.04
N GLY A 163 -10.48 20.23 1.46
CA GLY A 163 -9.20 20.95 1.64
C GLY A 163 -8.28 20.30 2.68
N ASN A 164 -8.78 19.38 3.50
CA ASN A 164 -7.99 18.63 4.47
C ASN A 164 -7.33 17.35 3.88
N SER A 165 -7.51 17.05 2.59
CA SER A 165 -6.95 15.85 1.94
C SER A 165 -5.43 15.80 2.02
N TYR A 166 -4.74 16.95 1.94
CA TYR A 166 -3.28 17.04 2.03
C TYR A 166 -2.73 16.38 3.30
N ASN A 167 -3.26 16.74 4.47
CA ASN A 167 -2.77 16.22 5.76
C ASN A 167 -3.02 14.71 5.89
N LEU A 168 -4.16 14.23 5.39
CA LEU A 168 -4.50 12.80 5.38
C LEU A 168 -3.52 12.04 4.49
N TYR A 169 -3.31 12.48 3.26
CA TYR A 169 -2.48 11.78 2.29
C TYR A 169 -0.99 11.87 2.65
N GLN A 170 -0.54 13.01 3.18
CA GLN A 170 0.83 13.12 3.68
C GLN A 170 1.08 12.10 4.79
N ARG A 171 0.22 12.03 5.79
CA ARG A 171 0.37 11.08 6.90
C ARG A 171 0.29 9.63 6.42
N LEU A 172 -0.58 9.34 5.47
CA LEU A 172 -0.68 8.01 4.86
C LEU A 172 0.66 7.57 4.25
N CYS A 173 1.27 8.45 3.45
CA CYS A 173 2.57 8.20 2.82
C CYS A 173 3.70 8.11 3.86
N ASP A 174 3.74 9.03 4.83
CA ASP A 174 4.78 9.06 5.87
C ASP A 174 4.75 7.80 6.76
N ARG A 175 3.57 7.20 6.95
CA ARG A 175 3.39 5.99 7.77
C ARG A 175 3.45 4.68 6.96
N GLY A 176 3.32 4.75 5.63
CA GLY A 176 3.33 3.58 4.77
C GLY A 176 2.16 2.61 4.99
N TYR A 177 1.04 3.07 5.58
CA TYR A 177 -0.10 2.20 5.87
C TYR A 177 -0.73 1.57 4.63
N LEU A 178 -0.87 2.38 3.58
CA LEU A 178 -1.42 1.97 2.30
C LEU A 178 -0.56 2.60 1.19
N THR A 179 -0.10 1.77 0.26
CA THR A 179 0.63 2.21 -0.93
C THR A 179 -0.26 2.01 -2.15
N PRO A 180 -0.88 3.09 -2.67
CA PRO A 180 -1.65 3.00 -3.91
C PRO A 180 -0.73 2.58 -5.06
N VAL A 181 -1.15 1.59 -5.84
CA VAL A 181 -0.38 1.11 -7.00
C VAL A 181 -0.98 1.66 -8.28
N MET A 182 -2.31 1.53 -8.44
CA MET A 182 -3.00 1.99 -9.64
C MET A 182 -4.50 2.18 -9.40
N PHE A 183 -5.10 3.02 -10.22
CA PHE A 183 -6.55 3.08 -10.42
C PHE A 183 -6.93 2.44 -11.74
N LYS A 184 -7.84 1.47 -11.71
CA LYS A 184 -8.39 0.87 -12.93
C LYS A 184 -9.38 1.82 -13.60
N ASN A 185 -9.29 1.92 -14.91
CA ASN A 185 -10.28 2.63 -15.72
C ASN A 185 -11.40 1.66 -16.13
N TYR A 186 -12.63 2.08 -16.00
CA TYR A 186 -13.79 1.34 -16.48
C TYR A 186 -14.31 1.95 -17.78
N ALA A 187 -14.51 1.11 -18.80
CA ALA A 187 -15.21 1.53 -20.01
C ALA A 187 -16.72 1.40 -19.75
N VAL A 188 -17.45 2.49 -19.97
CA VAL A 188 -18.91 2.48 -19.98
C VAL A 188 -19.36 2.50 -21.44
N TYR A 189 -20.00 1.41 -21.87
CA TYR A 189 -20.60 1.34 -23.20
C TYR A 189 -22.03 1.84 -23.08
N THR A 190 -22.35 2.94 -23.76
CA THR A 190 -23.71 3.42 -23.90
C THR A 190 -24.16 3.19 -25.33
N THR A 191 -25.38 2.67 -25.52
CA THR A 191 -26.04 2.75 -26.83
C THR A 191 -26.33 4.22 -27.13
N ARG A 192 -25.97 4.68 -28.32
CA ARG A 192 -26.42 6.01 -28.78
C ARG A 192 -27.94 6.01 -28.71
N GLY A 193 -28.49 6.78 -27.79
CA GLY A 193 -29.91 7.04 -27.78
C GLY A 193 -30.32 7.71 -29.11
N SER A 194 -31.29 7.12 -29.73
CA SER A 194 -31.99 7.72 -30.86
C SER A 194 -32.67 8.99 -30.43
#